data_c61859468ab29703874852aa03da0664
#
_entry.id   c61859468ab29703874852aa03da0664
#
_cell.length_a   1.000
_cell.length_b   1.000
_cell.length_c   1.000
_cell.angle_alpha   90.00
_cell.angle_beta   90.00
_cell.angle_gamma   90.00
#
_symmetry.space_group_name_H-M   'P 1'
#
loop_
_entity.id
_entity.type
_entity.pdbx_description
1 polymer ?
#
loop_
_entity_poly.entity_id
_entity_poly.type
_entity_poly.pdbx_seq_one_letter_code
_entity_poly.pdbx_strand_id
1 'polypeptide(L)'
;MVKEPNMNHDAIKQYLDEMQQHHLLQVSAQIRANEQQVGGAHYAVKAIQPWDFIIANDIGYLEGNIIKYISRWKDKGGVEDLKKAQHYLQKLIETHDKKRVV
;
A
#
# COMPACT_ATOMS: atom_id res chain seq x y z
N MET A 1 -5.30 9.04 38.73
CA MET A 1 -6.33 8.36 37.94
C MET A 1 -6.97 9.37 37.02
N VAL A 2 -6.72 9.21 35.74
CA VAL A 2 -7.40 10.09 34.77
C VAL A 2 -8.86 9.70 34.80
N LYS A 3 -9.68 10.62 35.26
CA LYS A 3 -11.11 10.41 35.22
C LYS A 3 -11.51 10.43 33.76
N GLU A 4 -11.96 9.31 33.26
CA GLU A 4 -12.54 9.29 31.92
C GLU A 4 -13.59 10.38 31.83
N PRO A 5 -13.61 11.13 30.71
CA PRO A 5 -14.68 12.10 30.54
C PRO A 5 -15.99 11.35 30.72
N ASN A 6 -16.84 11.91 31.55
CA ASN A 6 -18.15 11.32 31.85
C ASN A 6 -19.01 11.47 30.60
N MET A 7 -18.73 10.59 29.63
CA MET A 7 -19.47 10.60 28.39
C MET A 7 -20.82 9.92 28.60
N ASN A 8 -21.88 10.68 28.42
CA ASN A 8 -23.21 10.11 28.36
C ASN A 8 -23.35 9.30 27.07
N HIS A 9 -24.42 8.55 26.96
CA HIS A 9 -24.68 7.67 25.81
C HIS A 9 -24.65 8.45 24.48
N ASP A 10 -25.17 9.68 24.47
CA ASP A 10 -25.23 10.49 23.26
C ASP A 10 -23.85 10.99 22.84
N ALA A 11 -23.00 11.36 23.80
CA ALA A 11 -21.64 11.80 23.51
C ALA A 11 -20.79 10.66 22.95
N ILE A 12 -20.93 9.46 23.48
CA ILE A 12 -20.24 8.27 23.00
C ILE A 12 -20.66 7.94 21.57
N LYS A 13 -21.97 7.98 21.30
CA LYS A 13 -22.51 7.76 19.97
C LYS A 13 -21.97 8.76 18.95
N GLN A 14 -21.95 10.04 19.32
CA GLN A 14 -21.43 11.08 18.45
C GLN A 14 -19.95 10.85 18.13
N TYR A 15 -19.15 10.50 19.13
CA TYR A 15 -17.72 10.22 18.95
C TYR A 15 -17.50 9.06 17.97
N LEU A 16 -18.26 7.97 18.12
CA LEU A 16 -18.16 6.81 17.23
C LEU A 16 -18.61 7.14 15.82
N ASP A 17 -19.67 7.95 15.67
CA ASP A 17 -20.16 8.38 14.36
C ASP A 17 -19.10 9.24 13.64
N GLU A 18 -18.44 10.15 14.35
CA GLU A 18 -17.38 10.99 13.79
C GLU A 18 -16.17 10.16 13.35
N MET A 19 -15.76 9.19 14.16
CA MET A 19 -14.68 8.28 13.78
C MET A 19 -15.02 7.46 12.55
N GLN A 20 -16.25 6.98 12.46
CA GLN A 20 -16.71 6.20 11.32
C GLN A 20 -16.74 7.04 10.05
N GLN A 21 -17.21 8.28 10.12
CA GLN A 21 -17.21 9.20 8.99
C GLN A 21 -15.79 9.50 8.50
N HIS A 22 -14.86 9.73 9.43
CA HIS A 22 -13.46 9.97 9.08
C HIS A 22 -12.87 8.78 8.34
N HIS A 23 -13.12 7.57 8.82
CA HIS A 23 -12.68 6.34 8.17
C HIS A 23 -13.26 6.19 6.78
N LEU A 24 -14.57 6.45 6.61
CA LEU A 24 -15.24 6.36 5.32
C LEU A 24 -14.68 7.36 4.31
N LEU A 25 -14.35 8.57 4.75
CA LEU A 25 -13.74 9.58 3.88
C LEU A 25 -12.36 9.14 3.38
N GLN A 26 -11.55 8.55 4.23
CA GLN A 26 -10.25 8.02 3.85
C GLN A 26 -10.37 6.88 2.85
N VAL A 27 -11.29 5.95 3.09
CA VAL A 27 -11.54 4.83 2.19
C VAL A 27 -12.04 5.32 0.83
N SER A 28 -12.92 6.31 0.81
CA SER A 28 -13.44 6.88 -0.44
C SER A 28 -12.34 7.55 -1.26
N ALA A 29 -11.42 8.27 -0.63
CA ALA A 29 -10.29 8.89 -1.31
C ALA A 29 -9.36 7.84 -1.90
N GLN A 30 -9.09 6.75 -1.18
CA GLN A 30 -8.26 5.65 -1.63
C GLN A 30 -8.88 4.94 -2.85
N ILE A 31 -10.18 4.67 -2.82
CA ILE A 31 -10.90 4.05 -3.93
C ILE A 31 -10.80 4.93 -5.18
N ARG A 32 -10.97 6.25 -5.04
CA ARG A 32 -10.85 7.16 -6.19
C ARG A 32 -9.46 7.14 -6.79
N ALA A 33 -8.41 7.11 -5.99
CA ALA A 33 -7.04 7.02 -6.49
C ALA A 33 -6.83 5.72 -7.27
N ASN A 34 -7.36 4.60 -6.78
CA ASN A 34 -7.25 3.31 -7.46
C ASN A 34 -8.03 3.28 -8.77
N GLU A 35 -9.16 3.98 -8.86
CA GLU A 35 -9.96 4.08 -10.08
C GLU A 35 -9.29 4.93 -11.16
N GLN A 36 -8.44 5.86 -10.78
CA GLN A 36 -7.76 6.80 -11.69
C GLN A 36 -6.41 6.27 -12.16
N GLN A 37 -6.26 4.97 -12.31
CA GLN A 37 -4.99 4.40 -12.74
C GLN A 37 -4.62 4.84 -14.15
N VAL A 38 -3.42 5.40 -14.27
CA VAL A 38 -2.83 5.73 -15.54
C VAL A 38 -2.18 4.50 -16.13
N GLY A 39 -2.51 4.18 -17.37
CA GLY A 39 -1.89 3.06 -18.08
C GLY A 39 -2.62 1.74 -18.01
N GLY A 40 -3.86 1.71 -17.50
CA GLY A 40 -4.71 0.52 -17.56
C GLY A 40 -5.40 0.15 -16.26
N ALA A 41 -6.30 -0.80 -16.35
CA ALA A 41 -7.16 -1.24 -15.26
C ALA A 41 -6.63 -2.49 -14.52
N HIS A 42 -5.42 -2.96 -14.83
CA HIS A 42 -4.90 -4.22 -14.30
C HIS A 42 -4.73 -4.22 -12.77
N TYR A 43 -4.52 -3.06 -12.16
CA TYR A 43 -4.46 -2.95 -10.70
C TYR A 43 -5.85 -2.90 -10.06
N ALA A 44 -6.85 -2.35 -10.76
CA ALA A 44 -8.20 -2.20 -10.23
C ALA A 44 -8.90 -3.54 -9.96
N VAL A 45 -8.47 -4.62 -10.61
CA VAL A 45 -9.05 -5.96 -10.43
C VAL A 45 -8.37 -6.79 -9.34
N LYS A 46 -7.32 -6.27 -8.72
CA LYS A 46 -6.65 -6.97 -7.62
C LYS A 46 -7.48 -6.89 -6.35
N ALA A 47 -7.48 -7.96 -5.55
CA ALA A 47 -8.16 -7.99 -4.25
C ALA A 47 -7.61 -6.92 -3.30
N ILE A 48 -6.29 -6.74 -3.32
CA ILE A 48 -5.58 -5.68 -2.60
C ILE A 48 -4.65 -5.02 -3.60
N GLN A 49 -4.73 -3.70 -3.72
CA GLN A 49 -3.83 -2.96 -4.59
C GLN A 49 -2.40 -3.05 -4.05
N PRO A 50 -1.40 -3.30 -4.91
CA PRO A 50 -0.01 -3.40 -4.45
C PRO A 50 0.45 -2.19 -3.64
N TRP A 51 0.11 -0.98 -4.07
CA TRP A 51 0.52 0.23 -3.35
C TRP A 51 -0.14 0.33 -1.97
N ASP A 52 -1.36 -0.14 -1.80
CA ASP A 52 -2.02 -0.15 -0.49
C ASP A 52 -1.27 -1.04 0.49
N PHE A 53 -0.84 -2.21 0.04
CA PHE A 53 -0.01 -3.13 0.82
C PHE A 53 1.33 -2.49 1.18
N ILE A 54 1.98 -1.84 0.21
CA ILE A 54 3.27 -1.19 0.38
C ILE A 54 3.18 -0.07 1.41
N ILE A 55 2.15 0.77 1.31
CA ILE A 55 1.93 1.89 2.23
C ILE A 55 1.61 1.37 3.63
N ALA A 56 0.68 0.42 3.72
CA ALA A 56 0.22 -0.09 5.02
C ALA A 56 1.33 -0.77 5.82
N ASN A 57 2.30 -1.36 5.15
CA ASN A 57 3.40 -2.08 5.77
C ASN A 57 4.72 -1.29 5.81
N ASP A 58 4.68 -0.02 5.44
CA ASP A 58 5.86 0.86 5.42
C ASP A 58 7.03 0.25 4.64
N ILE A 59 6.74 -0.27 3.47
CA ILE A 59 7.73 -0.94 2.62
C ILE A 59 8.50 0.11 1.82
N GLY A 60 9.81 -0.06 1.71
CA GLY A 60 10.69 0.88 1.06
C GLY A 60 10.60 0.87 -0.48
N TYR A 61 11.37 1.74 -1.10
CA TYR A 61 11.32 1.97 -2.54
C TYR A 61 11.70 0.73 -3.36
N LEU A 62 12.82 0.10 -3.04
CA LEU A 62 13.29 -1.06 -3.81
C LEU A 62 12.34 -2.25 -3.64
N GLU A 63 11.98 -2.57 -2.40
CA GLU A 63 11.06 -3.66 -2.08
C GLU A 63 9.69 -3.42 -2.70
N GLY A 64 9.21 -2.18 -2.67
CA GLY A 64 7.93 -1.80 -3.26
C GLY A 64 7.89 -2.00 -4.77
N ASN A 65 8.97 -1.68 -5.46
CA ASN A 65 9.06 -1.92 -6.90
C ASN A 65 9.09 -3.42 -7.22
N ILE A 66 9.75 -4.23 -6.41
CA ILE A 66 9.74 -5.68 -6.58
C ILE A 66 8.30 -6.21 -6.47
N ILE A 67 7.58 -5.80 -5.43
CA ILE A 67 6.19 -6.19 -5.22
C ILE A 67 5.32 -5.76 -6.40
N LYS A 68 5.48 -4.54 -6.87
CA LYS A 68 4.75 -3.99 -8.00
C LYS A 68 4.90 -4.86 -9.24
N TYR A 69 6.13 -5.17 -9.63
CA TYR A 69 6.38 -5.93 -10.86
C TYR A 69 5.96 -7.40 -10.72
N ILE A 70 6.17 -8.01 -9.57
CA ILE A 70 5.72 -9.37 -9.31
C ILE A 70 4.19 -9.45 -9.34
N SER A 71 3.50 -8.41 -8.89
CA SER A 71 2.04 -8.40 -8.84
C SER A 71 1.40 -8.27 -10.23
N ARG A 72 2.10 -7.69 -11.21
CA ARG A 72 1.49 -7.36 -12.50
C ARG A 72 2.02 -8.15 -13.70
N TRP A 73 3.08 -8.91 -13.56
CA TRP A 73 3.76 -9.48 -14.70
C TRP A 73 2.86 -10.35 -15.59
N LYS A 74 1.92 -11.08 -15.01
CA LYS A 74 0.98 -11.94 -15.78
C LYS A 74 0.02 -11.12 -16.63
N ASP A 75 -0.35 -9.94 -16.14
CA ASP A 75 -1.42 -9.15 -16.73
C ASP A 75 -0.90 -8.04 -17.65
N LYS A 76 0.37 -7.70 -17.57
CA LYS A 76 0.90 -6.56 -18.32
C LYS A 76 2.25 -6.82 -18.99
N GLY A 77 3.33 -6.87 -18.24
CA GLY A 77 4.67 -6.81 -18.80
C GLY A 77 5.32 -8.16 -19.09
N GLY A 78 4.72 -9.26 -18.65
CA GLY A 78 5.27 -10.58 -18.86
C GLY A 78 6.67 -10.73 -18.26
N VAL A 79 7.53 -11.45 -18.96
CA VAL A 79 8.90 -11.73 -18.50
C VAL A 79 9.71 -10.45 -18.29
N GLU A 80 9.41 -9.37 -19.03
CA GLU A 80 10.09 -8.07 -18.81
C GLU A 80 9.86 -7.55 -17.41
N ASP A 81 8.64 -7.68 -16.88
CA ASP A 81 8.36 -7.28 -15.51
C ASP A 81 9.08 -8.14 -14.47
N LEU A 82 9.23 -9.44 -14.76
CA LEU A 82 10.03 -10.33 -13.90
C LEU A 82 11.50 -9.89 -13.88
N LYS A 83 12.04 -9.52 -15.04
CA LYS A 83 13.40 -9.00 -15.12
C LYS A 83 13.57 -7.68 -14.38
N LYS A 84 12.57 -6.81 -14.44
CA LYS A 84 12.57 -5.57 -13.66
C LYS A 84 12.58 -5.85 -12.17
N ALA A 85 11.75 -6.78 -11.71
CA ALA A 85 11.74 -7.21 -10.30
C ALA A 85 13.12 -7.76 -9.89
N GLN A 86 13.72 -8.57 -10.73
CA GLN A 86 15.05 -9.13 -10.50
C GLN A 86 16.12 -8.02 -10.40
N HIS A 87 16.03 -7.01 -11.24
CA HIS A 87 16.96 -5.87 -11.22
C HIS A 87 16.87 -5.10 -9.90
N TYR A 88 15.65 -4.78 -9.46
CA TYR A 88 15.46 -4.12 -8.17
C TYR A 88 15.93 -4.97 -7.00
N LEU A 89 15.70 -6.28 -7.07
CA LEU A 89 16.16 -7.21 -6.03
C LEU A 89 17.68 -7.26 -5.98
N GLN A 90 18.34 -7.29 -7.12
CA GLN A 90 19.80 -7.25 -7.19
C GLN A 90 20.36 -5.99 -6.53
N LYS A 91 19.77 -4.83 -6.83
CA LYS A 91 20.16 -3.58 -6.20
C LYS A 91 19.97 -3.61 -4.69
N LEU A 92 18.88 -4.16 -4.24
CA LEU A 92 18.58 -4.30 -2.81
C LEU A 92 19.63 -5.17 -2.11
N ILE A 93 19.97 -6.30 -2.70
CA ILE A 93 20.99 -7.21 -2.17
C ILE A 93 22.35 -6.49 -2.11
N GLU A 94 22.75 -5.83 -3.19
CA GLU A 94 24.02 -5.11 -3.24
C GLU A 94 24.12 -4.02 -2.18
N THR A 95 23.03 -3.32 -1.93
CA THR A 95 22.97 -2.25 -0.94
C THR A 95 23.20 -2.76 0.48
N HIS A 96 22.77 -3.98 0.77
CA HIS A 96 22.82 -4.57 2.10
C HIS A 96 23.87 -5.65 2.26
N ASP A 97 24.58 -6.02 1.21
CA ASP A 97 25.62 -7.06 1.26
C ASP A 97 26.94 -6.43 1.71
N LYS A 98 27.24 -6.55 2.99
CA LYS A 98 28.44 -6.00 3.61
C LYS A 98 29.72 -6.78 3.24
N LYS A 99 29.59 -7.96 2.66
CA LYS A 99 30.74 -8.78 2.25
C LYS A 99 31.25 -8.40 0.87
N ARG A 100 30.46 -7.62 0.14
CA ARG A 100 30.83 -7.23 -1.22
C ARG A 100 31.77 -6.05 -1.17
N VAL A 101 32.97 -6.29 -1.61
CA VAL A 101 33.96 -5.23 -1.82
C VAL A 101 33.77 -4.71 -3.23
N VAL A 102 33.47 -3.45 -3.34
CA VAL A 102 33.32 -2.79 -4.63
C VAL A 102 34.70 -2.38 -5.14
#